data_d30f869a0da2f08fb1ec47ad789c3a53
#
_entry.id   d30f869a0da2f08fb1ec47ad789c3a53
#
_cell.length_a   1.000
_cell.length_b   1.000
_cell.length_c   1.000
_cell.angle_alpha   90.00
_cell.angle_beta   90.00
_cell.angle_gamma   90.00
#
_symmetry.space_group_name_H-M   'P 1'
#
loop_
_entity.id
_entity.type
_entity.pdbx_description
1 polymer ?
#
loop_
_entity_poly.entity_id
_entity_poly.type
_entity_poly.pdbx_seq_one_letter_code
_entity_poly.pdbx_strand_id
1 'polypeptide(L)'
;MKPMKNLLLMGLLSALGAGGALAAERSHFTHFITRDGATLKDGDKVFRFAGIHAPELHRIEDDARGPCRADPRGWGQYFKWPTAQEQQNWIQAMVQTGAKAQRVYVLSVQQEFDKACGRETHILAPETADGMPRLNEKAMRVYDNMIAEADKQGLRLILPFIDHWWWWGGREQLAAFYHEKAEDFYRTDSKTFKAYLDVIRQVITRTNTVTGRAYYDEKAIMAWETGNELEDTNADFLHQTAAWIKKWAPHQLVVDGTYKKINPFALTDPNVDIVSNHYYTNADNNHPGQVTQDLRAVGGQKVYLVGEFGLLPADQLNAIMQSIVHSEVNGAQAAGGLIWGFRGHRHDGGFYWHKESTGHYSYHLPGFAKEGEANQEQAVVDLVRTAAAQMAGQQTMAPLPKPEAPLLRETTSPFAINWMGAAVGRSYDVERAASPTGPWTVVGRDISDGVNEWNPETMVLFRDDYRQLQLGHTYYYRVTAKNESGRSAPSNVISVQHSEENQPPVVTLEPALTTTQDQGVELTASWQDDGLPSREVKVGWQHAGDGQVHFCHADRAQTRAWFTAPGTYALTFTADDGLLKSSKTVTVTVGEAAGKAPADFCRYHGEVYGVAEGRLTVM
;
A
#
# COMPACT_ATOMS: atom_id res chain seq x y z
N MET A 1 -32.85 59.92 49.92
CA MET A 1 -31.77 60.23 50.84
C MET A 1 -30.57 59.40 50.53
N LYS A 2 -29.56 60.06 50.34
CA LYS A 2 -28.25 59.91 49.74
C LYS A 2 -27.58 58.57 49.54
N PRO A 3 -26.73 58.51 48.46
CA PRO A 3 -26.12 57.29 47.91
C PRO A 3 -24.71 57.09 48.40
N MET A 4 -24.30 55.85 48.42
CA MET A 4 -22.93 55.44 48.68
C MET A 4 -22.16 55.28 47.36
N LYS A 5 -20.95 55.83 47.30
CA LYS A 5 -20.00 55.81 46.24
C LYS A 5 -19.21 54.46 46.22
N ASN A 6 -19.19 53.82 45.12
CA ASN A 6 -18.31 52.68 44.87
C ASN A 6 -16.90 53.14 44.46
N LEU A 7 -15.91 52.63 45.14
CA LEU A 7 -14.50 52.78 44.82
C LEU A 7 -14.07 51.52 44.00
N LEU A 8 -13.68 51.78 42.78
CA LEU A 8 -13.04 50.71 41.92
C LEU A 8 -11.58 50.55 42.36
N LEU A 9 -11.22 49.33 42.73
CA LEU A 9 -9.85 48.93 42.93
C LEU A 9 -9.47 48.06 41.70
N MET A 10 -8.62 48.60 40.81
CA MET A 10 -7.96 47.83 39.74
C MET A 10 -6.84 47.00 40.34
N GLY A 11 -7.04 45.69 40.36
CA GLY A 11 -5.97 44.74 40.63
C GLY A 11 -5.38 44.25 39.31
N LEU A 12 -4.14 44.58 39.04
CA LEU A 12 -3.34 43.94 37.99
C LEU A 12 -3.07 42.49 38.38
N LEU A 13 -3.69 41.53 37.70
CA LEU A 13 -3.24 40.15 37.72
C LEU A 13 -2.19 39.96 36.60
N SER A 14 -0.94 39.85 36.99
CA SER A 14 0.14 39.35 36.21
C SER A 14 -0.09 37.83 35.97
N ALA A 15 -0.56 37.47 34.80
CA ALA A 15 -0.59 36.06 34.35
C ALA A 15 0.85 35.57 34.09
N LEU A 16 1.44 34.95 35.07
CA LEU A 16 2.56 34.05 34.87
C LEU A 16 2.07 32.84 34.08
N GLY A 17 2.41 32.77 32.80
CA GLY A 17 2.21 31.60 31.98
C GLY A 17 3.07 30.45 32.49
N ALA A 18 2.52 29.60 33.33
CA ALA A 18 3.08 28.31 33.59
C ALA A 18 2.81 27.45 32.34
N GLY A 19 3.85 27.31 31.50
CA GLY A 19 3.88 26.25 30.51
C GLY A 19 3.88 24.91 31.23
N GLY A 20 2.69 24.37 31.48
CA GLY A 20 2.52 23.03 32.00
C GLY A 20 3.06 22.08 30.96
N ALA A 21 4.18 21.40 31.24
CA ALA A 21 4.58 20.23 30.48
C ALA A 21 3.40 19.25 30.50
N LEU A 22 2.88 18.89 29.33
CA LEU A 22 1.86 17.85 29.20
C LEU A 22 2.40 16.59 29.90
N ALA A 23 1.66 16.07 30.89
CA ALA A 23 2.03 14.83 31.55
C ALA A 23 2.04 13.72 30.49
N ALA A 24 3.07 12.84 30.53
CA ALA A 24 3.18 11.72 29.60
C ALA A 24 1.95 10.80 29.75
N GLU A 25 1.36 10.41 28.63
CA GLU A 25 0.26 9.46 28.63
C GLU A 25 0.69 8.11 29.21
N ARG A 26 -0.25 7.44 29.86
CA ARG A 26 0.03 6.09 30.39
C ARG A 26 0.12 5.09 29.25
N SER A 27 1.20 4.29 29.22
CA SER A 27 1.36 3.19 28.27
C SER A 27 0.28 2.12 28.48
N HIS A 28 -0.18 1.52 27.39
CA HIS A 28 -0.99 0.29 27.39
C HIS A 28 -0.24 -0.87 28.04
N PHE A 29 1.08 -0.92 27.85
CA PHE A 29 1.92 -2.00 28.33
C PHE A 29 2.41 -1.75 29.77
N THR A 30 2.49 -2.83 30.57
CA THR A 30 3.05 -2.78 31.92
C THR A 30 4.54 -3.10 31.95
N HIS A 31 5.04 -3.88 31.00
CA HIS A 31 6.42 -4.33 30.93
C HIS A 31 7.05 -3.98 29.57
N PHE A 32 8.37 -3.80 29.59
CA PHE A 32 9.16 -3.96 28.37
C PHE A 32 9.22 -5.45 28.01
N ILE A 33 9.35 -5.77 26.75
CA ILE A 33 9.71 -7.12 26.34
C ILE A 33 11.14 -7.39 26.81
N THR A 34 11.36 -8.54 27.43
CA THR A 34 12.66 -8.97 27.93
C THR A 34 13.09 -10.28 27.27
N ARG A 35 14.35 -10.63 27.45
CA ARG A 35 14.92 -11.86 26.95
C ARG A 35 15.37 -12.73 28.13
N ASP A 36 15.00 -14.00 28.09
CA ASP A 36 15.48 -15.04 28.97
C ASP A 36 16.08 -16.18 28.12
N GLY A 37 17.41 -16.18 27.98
CA GLY A 37 18.10 -17.11 27.07
C GLY A 37 17.67 -16.89 25.61
N ALA A 38 17.06 -17.90 25.01
CA ALA A 38 16.54 -17.87 23.63
C ALA A 38 15.05 -17.51 23.55
N THR A 39 14.45 -17.06 24.65
CA THR A 39 13.01 -16.83 24.77
C THR A 39 12.71 -15.35 25.03
N LEU A 40 11.76 -14.77 24.28
CA LEU A 40 11.19 -13.47 24.62
C LEU A 40 10.09 -13.60 25.66
N LYS A 41 9.99 -12.62 26.56
CA LYS A 41 8.97 -12.57 27.60
C LYS A 41 8.30 -11.21 27.71
N ASP A 42 7.00 -11.26 28.00
CA ASP A 42 6.21 -10.12 28.47
C ASP A 42 5.85 -10.39 29.95
N GLY A 43 6.59 -9.77 30.88
CA GLY A 43 6.56 -10.18 32.25
C GLY A 43 7.04 -11.65 32.41
N ASP A 44 6.20 -12.49 32.98
CA ASP A 44 6.50 -13.93 33.17
C ASP A 44 6.05 -14.79 31.96
N LYS A 45 5.34 -14.20 30.99
CA LYS A 45 4.75 -14.94 29.87
C LYS A 45 5.71 -15.02 28.70
N VAL A 46 5.79 -16.17 28.07
CA VAL A 46 6.50 -16.34 26.80
C VAL A 46 5.81 -15.48 25.74
N PHE A 47 6.60 -14.75 24.98
CA PHE A 47 6.14 -13.88 23.91
C PHE A 47 6.62 -14.41 22.56
N ARG A 48 5.67 -14.81 21.73
CA ARG A 48 5.89 -15.26 20.35
C ARG A 48 4.86 -14.63 19.43
N PHE A 49 5.20 -14.42 18.18
CA PHE A 49 4.32 -13.74 17.24
C PHE A 49 4.49 -14.21 15.79
N ALA A 50 3.41 -14.14 15.04
CA ALA A 50 3.39 -14.28 13.58
C ALA A 50 2.56 -13.16 12.99
N GLY A 51 2.93 -12.70 11.81
CA GLY A 51 2.24 -11.61 11.13
C GLY A 51 2.68 -11.45 9.68
N ILE A 52 2.13 -10.41 9.06
CA ILE A 52 2.57 -9.93 7.75
C ILE A 52 3.36 -8.64 8.00
N HIS A 53 4.62 -8.62 7.54
CA HIS A 53 5.50 -7.47 7.71
C HIS A 53 4.87 -6.20 7.16
N ALA A 54 4.86 -5.13 7.95
CA ALA A 54 4.23 -3.86 7.61
C ALA A 54 5.27 -2.76 7.34
N PRO A 55 5.89 -2.73 6.15
CA PRO A 55 7.04 -1.86 5.89
C PRO A 55 6.68 -0.38 5.91
N GLU A 56 5.46 0.00 5.56
CA GLU A 56 5.10 1.37 5.21
C GLU A 56 4.30 2.11 6.28
N LEU A 57 4.30 1.63 7.51
CA LEU A 57 3.61 2.31 8.61
C LEU A 57 4.07 3.76 8.84
N HIS A 58 5.24 4.14 8.36
CA HIS A 58 5.79 5.50 8.53
C HIS A 58 6.28 6.19 7.26
N ARG A 59 6.28 5.51 6.11
CA ARG A 59 6.55 6.09 4.78
C ARG A 59 6.03 5.16 3.70
N ILE A 60 5.23 5.68 2.79
CA ILE A 60 4.55 4.90 1.75
C ILE A 60 5.28 5.04 0.43
N GLU A 61 5.57 3.93 -0.23
CA GLU A 61 5.91 3.85 -1.64
C GLU A 61 4.61 3.91 -2.45
N ASP A 62 4.42 4.99 -3.22
CA ASP A 62 3.15 5.26 -3.91
C ASP A 62 3.21 4.80 -5.37
N ASP A 63 2.95 3.52 -5.60
CA ASP A 63 2.97 2.90 -6.92
C ASP A 63 1.95 3.53 -7.88
N ALA A 64 0.86 4.10 -7.38
CA ALA A 64 -0.16 4.75 -8.19
C ALA A 64 0.36 5.98 -8.95
N ARG A 65 1.43 6.61 -8.46
CA ARG A 65 2.09 7.74 -9.12
C ARG A 65 3.11 7.31 -10.19
N GLY A 66 3.38 6.01 -10.27
CA GLY A 66 4.39 5.47 -11.16
C GLY A 66 5.84 5.70 -10.71
N PRO A 67 6.83 5.31 -11.51
CA PRO A 67 8.23 5.45 -11.16
C PRO A 67 8.71 6.90 -11.25
N CYS A 68 9.56 7.29 -10.32
CA CYS A 68 10.36 8.50 -10.42
C CYS A 68 11.55 8.25 -11.35
N ARG A 69 11.70 9.04 -12.42
CA ARG A 69 12.74 8.87 -13.44
C ARG A 69 13.99 9.69 -13.21
N ALA A 70 14.10 10.35 -12.06
CA ALA A 70 15.28 11.17 -11.75
C ALA A 70 16.51 10.33 -11.38
N ASP A 71 16.35 9.11 -10.91
CA ASP A 71 17.46 8.19 -10.64
C ASP A 71 17.99 7.59 -11.95
N PRO A 72 19.28 7.74 -12.26
CA PRO A 72 19.89 7.22 -13.48
C PRO A 72 19.90 5.69 -13.56
N ARG A 73 19.74 4.99 -12.42
CA ARG A 73 19.63 3.53 -12.37
C ARG A 73 18.26 3.01 -12.77
N GLY A 74 17.29 3.90 -12.99
CA GLY A 74 15.93 3.54 -13.37
C GLY A 74 15.04 3.07 -12.21
N TRP A 75 15.57 3.07 -10.98
CA TRP A 75 14.83 2.76 -9.75
C TRP A 75 14.52 4.07 -9.04
N GLY A 76 13.36 4.46 -9.02
CA GLY A 76 12.93 5.60 -8.27
C GLY A 76 11.44 5.50 -8.10
N GLN A 77 10.99 5.60 -6.88
CA GLN A 77 9.59 5.57 -6.56
C GLN A 77 9.18 6.89 -5.95
N TYR A 78 7.91 7.24 -6.09
CA TYR A 78 7.34 8.31 -5.32
C TYR A 78 7.05 7.83 -3.91
N PHE A 79 7.33 8.69 -2.93
CA PHE A 79 7.06 8.41 -1.53
C PHE A 79 6.17 9.50 -0.94
N LYS A 80 5.36 9.11 0.03
CA LYS A 80 4.50 10.01 0.79
C LYS A 80 4.44 9.56 2.25
N TRP A 81 3.98 10.45 3.13
CA TRP A 81 3.72 10.10 4.51
C TRP A 81 2.30 9.54 4.65
N PRO A 82 2.10 8.48 5.45
CA PRO A 82 0.76 8.06 5.83
C PRO A 82 0.08 9.13 6.67
N THR A 83 -1.24 9.23 6.56
CA THR A 83 -2.03 10.03 7.49
C THR A 83 -2.14 9.33 8.84
N ALA A 84 -2.45 10.09 9.90
CA ALA A 84 -2.69 9.51 11.22
C ALA A 84 -3.86 8.50 11.20
N GLN A 85 -4.90 8.77 10.42
CA GLN A 85 -6.04 7.87 10.24
C GLN A 85 -5.64 6.57 9.54
N GLU A 86 -4.78 6.64 8.52
CA GLU A 86 -4.24 5.45 7.85
C GLU A 86 -3.44 4.61 8.85
N GLN A 87 -2.53 5.20 9.60
CA GLN A 87 -1.74 4.48 10.60
C GLN A 87 -2.62 3.80 11.65
N GLN A 88 -3.62 4.49 12.18
CA GLN A 88 -4.59 3.92 13.12
C GLN A 88 -5.32 2.71 12.53
N ASN A 89 -5.83 2.86 11.32
CA ASN A 89 -6.57 1.81 10.61
C ASN A 89 -5.71 0.57 10.33
N TRP A 90 -4.48 0.76 9.84
CA TRP A 90 -3.58 -0.34 9.53
C TRP A 90 -3.18 -1.12 10.78
N ILE A 91 -2.81 -0.42 11.84
CA ILE A 91 -2.47 -1.04 13.12
C ILE A 91 -3.67 -1.80 13.68
N GLN A 92 -4.86 -1.21 13.62
CA GLN A 92 -6.09 -1.86 14.05
C GLN A 92 -6.35 -3.16 13.26
N ALA A 93 -6.22 -3.13 11.95
CA ALA A 93 -6.39 -4.32 11.11
C ALA A 93 -5.40 -5.43 11.47
N MET A 94 -4.14 -5.09 11.72
CA MET A 94 -3.12 -6.06 12.13
C MET A 94 -3.41 -6.66 13.50
N VAL A 95 -3.75 -5.85 14.48
CA VAL A 95 -4.10 -6.31 15.84
C VAL A 95 -5.34 -7.19 15.82
N GLN A 96 -6.38 -6.79 15.10
CA GLN A 96 -7.63 -7.53 14.97
C GLN A 96 -7.48 -8.87 14.22
N THR A 97 -6.42 -9.01 13.43
CA THR A 97 -6.06 -10.27 12.77
C THR A 97 -5.05 -11.12 13.54
N GLY A 98 -4.68 -10.71 14.74
CA GLY A 98 -3.88 -11.49 15.67
C GLY A 98 -2.42 -11.06 15.81
N ALA A 99 -1.99 -9.99 15.16
CA ALA A 99 -0.62 -9.48 15.32
C ALA A 99 -0.36 -8.96 16.73
N LYS A 100 0.76 -9.35 17.32
CA LYS A 100 1.24 -8.87 18.62
C LYS A 100 2.50 -8.04 18.51
N ALA A 101 3.29 -8.24 17.45
CA ALA A 101 4.48 -7.49 17.13
C ALA A 101 4.59 -7.31 15.63
N GLN A 102 5.20 -6.22 15.22
CA GLN A 102 5.47 -5.89 13.83
C GLN A 102 6.88 -5.33 13.66
N ARG A 103 7.49 -5.67 12.55
CA ARG A 103 8.67 -5.00 12.03
C ARG A 103 8.23 -4.03 10.95
N VAL A 104 8.74 -2.82 10.99
CA VAL A 104 8.55 -1.80 9.95
C VAL A 104 9.82 -1.65 9.13
N TYR A 105 9.77 -0.87 8.04
CA TYR A 105 10.97 -0.60 7.28
C TYR A 105 11.85 0.45 7.98
N VAL A 106 13.05 0.67 7.45
CA VAL A 106 14.08 1.54 8.02
C VAL A 106 13.73 3.03 7.92
N LEU A 107 14.51 3.85 8.62
CA LEU A 107 14.55 5.29 8.36
C LEU A 107 15.19 5.53 6.99
N SER A 108 14.63 6.46 6.23
CA SER A 108 15.13 6.83 4.90
C SER A 108 16.14 7.96 4.99
N VAL A 109 17.17 7.93 4.15
CA VAL A 109 18.23 8.93 4.09
C VAL A 109 18.07 9.77 2.83
N GLN A 110 18.16 11.08 2.97
CA GLN A 110 18.10 12.05 1.87
C GLN A 110 19.15 11.76 0.81
N GLN A 111 18.76 11.93 -0.44
CA GLN A 111 19.64 11.76 -1.59
C GLN A 111 19.43 12.90 -2.61
N GLU A 112 20.40 13.08 -3.49
CA GLU A 112 20.47 14.23 -4.39
C GLU A 112 19.24 14.39 -5.29
N PHE A 113 18.69 13.30 -5.81
CA PHE A 113 17.55 13.34 -6.73
C PHE A 113 16.17 13.38 -6.05
N ASP A 114 16.08 13.31 -4.72
CA ASP A 114 14.81 13.33 -4.00
C ASP A 114 13.96 14.55 -4.34
N LYS A 115 14.59 15.69 -4.50
CA LYS A 115 13.91 16.94 -4.83
C LYS A 115 13.18 16.89 -6.18
N ALA A 116 13.77 16.26 -7.17
CA ALA A 116 13.16 16.13 -8.51
C ALA A 116 11.89 15.28 -8.50
N CYS A 117 11.80 14.32 -7.57
CA CYS A 117 10.67 13.42 -7.41
C CYS A 117 9.73 13.83 -6.27
N GLY A 118 9.99 14.96 -5.61
CA GLY A 118 9.22 15.37 -4.45
C GLY A 118 9.28 14.36 -3.29
N ARG A 119 10.39 13.64 -3.17
CA ARG A 119 10.60 12.62 -2.12
C ARG A 119 11.06 13.28 -0.83
N GLU A 120 10.42 12.96 0.27
CA GLU A 120 10.84 13.36 1.60
C GLU A 120 11.42 12.15 2.36
N THR A 121 12.35 12.41 3.28
CA THR A 121 13.05 11.38 4.04
C THR A 121 13.09 11.73 5.53
N HIS A 122 13.39 10.72 6.36
CA HIS A 122 13.54 10.88 7.81
C HIS A 122 14.83 11.56 8.20
N ILE A 123 15.91 11.26 7.49
CA ILE A 123 17.27 11.72 7.79
C ILE A 123 17.70 12.70 6.71
N LEU A 124 17.99 13.92 7.12
CA LEU A 124 18.41 15.02 6.25
C LEU A 124 19.93 15.20 6.29
N ALA A 125 20.48 15.73 5.20
CA ALA A 125 21.88 16.07 5.10
C ALA A 125 22.33 17.00 6.22
N PRO A 126 23.61 16.91 6.65
CA PRO A 126 24.19 17.87 7.58
C PRO A 126 24.12 19.31 7.06
N GLU A 127 24.03 20.30 7.97
CA GLU A 127 24.07 21.72 7.61
C GLU A 127 25.48 22.19 7.21
N THR A 128 26.48 21.49 7.71
CA THR A 128 27.92 21.75 7.41
C THR A 128 28.60 20.47 6.93
N ALA A 129 29.69 20.59 6.20
CA ALA A 129 30.40 19.45 5.59
C ALA A 129 30.84 18.38 6.60
N ASP A 130 31.21 18.78 7.83
CA ASP A 130 31.62 17.87 8.90
C ASP A 130 30.56 17.70 10.00
N GLY A 131 29.36 18.22 9.77
CA GLY A 131 28.25 18.12 10.71
C GLY A 131 27.61 16.74 10.72
N MET A 132 26.69 16.53 11.68
CA MET A 132 25.90 15.33 11.78
C MET A 132 24.59 15.45 10.99
N PRO A 133 24.03 14.34 10.50
CA PRO A 133 22.71 14.35 9.89
C PRO A 133 21.66 14.88 10.86
N ARG A 134 20.56 15.35 10.31
CA ARG A 134 19.44 15.90 11.09
C ARG A 134 18.19 15.05 10.87
N LEU A 135 17.35 14.95 11.87
CA LEU A 135 16.04 14.35 11.71
C LEU A 135 15.06 15.36 11.07
N ASN A 136 14.26 14.89 10.13
CA ASN A 136 13.16 15.65 9.56
C ASN A 136 11.98 15.62 10.55
N GLU A 137 11.69 16.76 11.16
CA GLU A 137 10.64 16.84 12.19
C GLU A 137 9.26 16.41 11.67
N LYS A 138 8.92 16.74 10.44
CA LYS A 138 7.67 16.30 9.79
C LYS A 138 7.59 14.78 9.71
N ALA A 139 8.66 14.13 9.28
CA ALA A 139 8.76 12.68 9.22
C ALA A 139 8.69 12.04 10.62
N MET A 140 9.38 12.64 11.59
CA MET A 140 9.40 12.11 12.96
C MET A 140 8.07 12.28 13.69
N ARG A 141 7.24 13.24 13.34
CA ARG A 141 5.86 13.33 13.86
C ARG A 141 4.98 12.19 13.34
N VAL A 142 5.17 11.76 12.11
CA VAL A 142 4.53 10.55 11.56
C VAL A 142 5.01 9.30 12.29
N TYR A 143 6.28 9.23 12.57
CA TYR A 143 6.91 8.15 13.34
C TYR A 143 6.41 8.12 14.80
N ASP A 144 6.32 9.28 15.45
CA ASP A 144 5.72 9.46 16.78
C ASP A 144 4.31 8.88 16.84
N ASN A 145 3.47 9.21 15.85
CA ASN A 145 2.10 8.73 15.80
C ASN A 145 2.01 7.22 15.59
N MET A 146 2.88 6.64 14.77
CA MET A 146 2.99 5.18 14.61
C MET A 146 3.25 4.50 15.96
N ILE A 147 4.22 4.99 16.72
CA ILE A 147 4.57 4.43 18.04
C ILE A 147 3.41 4.62 19.03
N ALA A 148 2.79 5.80 19.05
CA ALA A 148 1.66 6.09 19.91
C ALA A 148 0.45 5.19 19.64
N GLU A 149 0.10 4.99 18.37
CA GLU A 149 -0.99 4.10 17.97
C GLU A 149 -0.67 2.63 18.28
N ALA A 150 0.57 2.20 18.04
CA ALA A 150 1.00 0.85 18.41
C ALA A 150 0.89 0.61 19.91
N ASP A 151 1.32 1.54 20.74
CA ASP A 151 1.14 1.48 22.19
C ASP A 151 -0.34 1.38 22.58
N LYS A 152 -1.15 2.30 22.08
CA LYS A 152 -2.57 2.37 22.37
C LYS A 152 -3.33 1.08 22.02
N GLN A 153 -2.97 0.45 20.92
CA GLN A 153 -3.64 -0.75 20.42
C GLN A 153 -3.00 -2.07 20.83
N GLY A 154 -1.90 -2.03 21.57
CA GLY A 154 -1.26 -3.22 22.11
C GLY A 154 -0.33 -3.94 21.13
N LEU A 155 0.28 -3.22 20.19
CA LEU A 155 1.23 -3.74 19.21
C LEU A 155 2.66 -3.37 19.58
N ARG A 156 3.54 -4.37 19.67
CA ARG A 156 4.99 -4.16 19.84
C ARG A 156 5.65 -3.90 18.49
N LEU A 157 6.69 -3.07 18.47
CA LEU A 157 7.41 -2.69 17.26
C LEU A 157 8.88 -3.10 17.31
N ILE A 158 9.38 -3.56 16.18
CA ILE A 158 10.81 -3.74 15.89
C ILE A 158 11.18 -2.65 14.89
N LEU A 159 12.11 -1.79 15.26
CA LEU A 159 12.47 -0.58 14.52
C LEU A 159 13.91 -0.65 14.02
N PRO A 160 14.13 -0.97 12.72
CA PRO A 160 15.46 -0.93 12.12
C PRO A 160 15.87 0.49 11.75
N PHE A 161 17.18 0.79 11.82
CA PHE A 161 17.71 2.14 11.59
C PHE A 161 17.99 2.44 10.13
N ILE A 162 18.90 1.72 9.49
CA ILE A 162 19.45 2.03 8.17
C ILE A 162 19.34 0.84 7.23
N ASP A 163 19.11 1.12 5.94
CA ASP A 163 19.09 0.10 4.90
C ASP A 163 20.50 -0.16 4.34
N HIS A 164 20.79 -1.43 4.09
CA HIS A 164 21.90 -1.79 3.23
C HIS A 164 21.70 -1.29 1.78
N TRP A 165 20.45 -1.33 1.33
CA TRP A 165 20.05 -0.99 -0.03
C TRP A 165 19.80 0.51 -0.20
N TRP A 166 19.91 0.97 -1.43
CA TRP A 166 19.85 2.38 -1.77
C TRP A 166 18.47 2.92 -2.15
N TRP A 167 17.56 2.05 -2.56
CA TRP A 167 16.28 2.45 -3.18
C TRP A 167 15.38 3.30 -2.27
N TRP A 168 15.42 3.04 -0.99
CA TRP A 168 14.67 3.76 0.04
C TRP A 168 15.42 4.99 0.56
N GLY A 169 16.74 5.01 0.39
CA GLY A 169 17.69 5.90 1.03
C GLY A 169 18.34 5.20 2.22
N GLY A 170 19.54 4.67 2.03
CA GLY A 170 20.23 3.84 3.00
C GLY A 170 21.69 4.25 3.26
N ARG A 171 22.53 3.27 3.55
CA ARG A 171 23.97 3.46 3.88
C ARG A 171 24.73 4.21 2.81
N GLU A 172 24.44 3.95 1.53
CA GLU A 172 25.09 4.63 0.39
C GLU A 172 24.84 6.14 0.44
N GLN A 173 23.60 6.55 0.71
CA GLN A 173 23.22 7.94 0.79
C GLN A 173 23.79 8.62 2.04
N LEU A 174 23.88 7.89 3.15
CA LEU A 174 24.53 8.38 4.37
C LEU A 174 26.02 8.62 4.13
N ALA A 175 26.71 7.68 3.48
CA ALA A 175 28.11 7.79 3.10
C ALA A 175 28.36 8.97 2.13
N ALA A 176 27.42 9.20 1.20
CA ALA A 176 27.50 10.30 0.25
C ALA A 176 27.56 11.68 0.92
N PHE A 177 26.97 11.87 2.09
CA PHE A 177 27.08 13.12 2.85
C PHE A 177 28.52 13.49 3.19
N TYR A 178 29.40 12.51 3.30
CA TYR A 178 30.81 12.66 3.73
C TYR A 178 31.79 12.34 2.62
N HIS A 179 31.34 12.18 1.37
CA HIS A 179 32.14 11.75 0.23
C HIS A 179 32.85 10.40 0.46
N GLU A 180 32.24 9.55 1.26
CA GLU A 180 32.69 8.18 1.53
C GLU A 180 31.94 7.19 0.67
N LYS A 181 32.44 5.96 0.58
CA LYS A 181 31.80 4.86 -0.15
C LYS A 181 30.76 4.15 0.73
N ALA A 182 29.82 3.44 0.12
CA ALA A 182 28.81 2.67 0.84
C ALA A 182 29.43 1.67 1.83
N GLU A 183 30.57 1.06 1.48
CA GLU A 183 31.27 0.10 2.33
C GLU A 183 31.86 0.73 3.60
N ASP A 184 32.17 2.03 3.57
CA ASP A 184 32.70 2.77 4.71
C ASP A 184 31.70 2.83 5.88
N PHE A 185 30.41 2.61 5.61
CA PHE A 185 29.38 2.47 6.65
C PHE A 185 29.74 1.42 7.70
N TYR A 186 30.36 0.32 7.30
CA TYR A 186 30.75 -0.77 8.20
C TYR A 186 32.11 -0.56 8.88
N ARG A 187 32.84 0.46 8.51
CA ARG A 187 34.11 0.80 9.15
C ARG A 187 33.89 1.73 10.33
N THR A 188 34.26 1.28 11.51
CA THR A 188 34.03 2.03 12.76
C THR A 188 34.85 3.31 12.92
N ASP A 189 35.88 3.50 12.10
CA ASP A 189 36.67 4.73 12.03
C ASP A 189 36.14 5.74 10.99
N SER A 190 35.14 5.36 10.19
CA SER A 190 34.59 6.24 9.15
C SER A 190 33.71 7.36 9.71
N LYS A 191 33.59 8.44 8.96
CA LYS A 191 32.63 9.52 9.25
C LYS A 191 31.19 9.01 9.16
N THR A 192 30.91 8.16 8.18
CA THR A 192 29.58 7.54 7.98
C THR A 192 29.14 6.74 9.21
N PHE A 193 30.01 5.91 9.76
CA PHE A 193 29.69 5.14 10.97
C PHE A 193 29.42 6.05 12.18
N LYS A 194 30.22 7.08 12.37
CA LYS A 194 30.02 8.08 13.44
C LYS A 194 28.69 8.82 13.28
N ALA A 195 28.33 9.16 12.05
CA ALA A 195 27.04 9.76 11.73
C ALA A 195 25.87 8.80 12.02
N TYR A 196 26.01 7.53 11.67
CA TYR A 196 25.05 6.48 11.98
C TYR A 196 24.82 6.35 13.51
N LEU A 197 25.88 6.34 14.30
CA LEU A 197 25.75 6.34 15.77
C LEU A 197 25.04 7.60 16.29
N ASP A 198 25.32 8.76 15.71
CA ASP A 198 24.65 10.00 16.11
C ASP A 198 23.16 9.99 15.75
N VAL A 199 22.79 9.47 14.58
CA VAL A 199 21.37 9.28 14.20
C VAL A 199 20.67 8.34 15.19
N ILE A 200 21.29 7.23 15.56
CA ILE A 200 20.75 6.32 16.58
C ILE A 200 20.46 7.07 17.88
N ARG A 201 21.41 7.85 18.37
CA ARG A 201 21.24 8.66 19.58
C ARG A 201 20.08 9.65 19.43
N GLN A 202 20.02 10.39 18.33
CA GLN A 202 18.95 11.36 18.07
C GLN A 202 17.58 10.71 18.10
N VAL A 203 17.43 9.53 17.48
CA VAL A 203 16.17 8.78 17.44
C VAL A 203 15.79 8.25 18.82
N ILE A 204 16.68 7.53 19.47
CA ILE A 204 16.40 6.89 20.77
C ILE A 204 16.08 7.92 21.86
N THR A 205 16.74 9.07 21.84
CA THR A 205 16.53 10.13 22.84
C THR A 205 15.41 11.09 22.50
N ARG A 206 14.75 10.92 21.35
CA ARG A 206 13.61 11.77 20.94
C ARG A 206 12.46 11.61 21.94
N THR A 207 11.83 12.74 22.30
CA THR A 207 10.55 12.73 22.99
C THR A 207 9.43 12.65 21.96
N ASN A 208 8.58 11.64 22.10
CA ASN A 208 7.39 11.46 21.26
C ASN A 208 6.42 12.62 21.48
N THR A 209 6.09 13.33 20.42
CA THR A 209 5.19 14.52 20.50
C THR A 209 3.74 14.16 20.82
N VAL A 210 3.34 12.90 20.63
CA VAL A 210 1.98 12.42 20.94
C VAL A 210 1.89 11.92 22.39
N THR A 211 2.82 11.06 22.81
CA THR A 211 2.78 10.40 24.14
C THR A 211 3.47 11.19 25.24
N GLY A 212 4.39 12.10 24.89
CA GLY A 212 5.25 12.79 25.83
C GLY A 212 6.37 11.96 26.43
N ARG A 213 6.52 10.68 26.03
CA ARG A 213 7.59 9.79 26.49
C ARG A 213 8.80 9.86 25.56
N ALA A 214 10.00 9.72 26.11
CA ALA A 214 11.17 9.47 25.30
C ALA A 214 11.08 8.08 24.63
N TYR A 215 11.66 7.92 23.43
CA TYR A 215 11.59 6.63 22.72
C TYR A 215 12.21 5.50 23.52
N TYR A 216 13.27 5.74 24.29
CA TYR A 216 13.86 4.72 25.18
C TYR A 216 12.93 4.30 26.32
N ASP A 217 11.87 5.05 26.62
CA ASP A 217 10.83 4.73 27.62
C ASP A 217 9.55 4.17 26.98
N GLU A 218 9.50 4.10 25.66
CA GLU A 218 8.35 3.55 24.93
C GLU A 218 8.33 2.01 25.00
N LYS A 219 7.43 1.46 25.80
CA LYS A 219 7.29 0.00 25.92
C LYS A 219 6.78 -0.66 24.65
N ALA A 220 6.08 0.08 23.78
CA ALA A 220 5.70 -0.39 22.46
C ALA A 220 6.93 -0.72 21.59
N ILE A 221 8.06 -0.04 21.79
CA ILE A 221 9.29 -0.37 21.09
C ILE A 221 9.91 -1.57 21.78
N MET A 222 9.73 -2.75 21.19
CA MET A 222 10.26 -4.01 21.70
C MET A 222 11.77 -4.10 21.48
N ALA A 223 12.20 -3.72 20.28
CA ALA A 223 13.60 -3.85 19.88
C ALA A 223 13.99 -2.80 18.85
N TRP A 224 15.25 -2.42 18.92
CA TRP A 224 15.96 -1.67 17.89
C TRP A 224 16.78 -2.65 17.05
N GLU A 225 16.71 -2.51 15.72
CA GLU A 225 17.48 -3.34 14.80
C GLU A 225 18.57 -2.50 14.15
N THR A 226 19.78 -3.03 14.07
CA THR A 226 20.95 -2.30 13.57
C THR A 226 20.75 -1.78 12.13
N GLY A 227 19.98 -2.48 11.33
CA GLY A 227 19.59 -2.07 10.00
C GLY A 227 18.86 -3.17 9.26
N ASN A 228 18.49 -2.89 8.03
CA ASN A 228 17.85 -3.87 7.17
C ASN A 228 18.88 -4.55 6.27
N GLU A 229 18.98 -5.86 6.38
CA GLU A 229 19.76 -6.71 5.49
C GLU A 229 21.23 -6.28 5.36
N LEU A 230 21.84 -5.95 6.47
CA LEU A 230 23.24 -5.50 6.54
C LEU A 230 24.20 -6.66 6.23
N GLU A 231 24.50 -6.88 4.96
CA GLU A 231 25.27 -8.05 4.48
C GLU A 231 26.71 -8.11 4.99
N ASP A 232 27.35 -6.97 5.21
CA ASP A 232 28.77 -6.85 5.51
C ASP A 232 29.06 -6.53 6.98
N THR A 233 28.09 -6.79 7.87
CA THR A 233 28.28 -6.64 9.31
C THR A 233 29.52 -7.40 9.77
N ASN A 234 30.46 -6.70 10.41
CA ASN A 234 31.63 -7.27 11.06
C ASN A 234 31.52 -7.16 12.59
N ALA A 235 32.40 -7.86 13.30
CA ALA A 235 32.34 -7.94 14.76
C ALA A 235 32.47 -6.56 15.43
N ASP A 236 33.38 -5.72 14.95
CA ASP A 236 33.63 -4.40 15.52
C ASP A 236 32.43 -3.45 15.30
N PHE A 237 31.86 -3.44 14.09
CA PHE A 237 30.65 -2.70 13.76
C PHE A 237 29.48 -3.10 14.69
N LEU A 238 29.22 -4.39 14.82
CA LEU A 238 28.09 -4.88 15.63
C LEU A 238 28.30 -4.59 17.10
N HIS A 239 29.52 -4.85 17.63
CA HIS A 239 29.84 -4.61 19.03
C HIS A 239 29.63 -3.15 19.42
N GLN A 240 30.18 -2.22 18.63
CA GLN A 240 30.06 -0.79 18.94
C GLN A 240 28.62 -0.30 18.77
N THR A 241 27.90 -0.76 17.75
CA THR A 241 26.49 -0.38 17.51
C THR A 241 25.58 -0.89 18.63
N ALA A 242 25.68 -2.15 18.99
CA ALA A 242 24.87 -2.75 20.04
C ALA A 242 25.12 -2.10 21.42
N ALA A 243 26.38 -1.88 21.76
CA ALA A 243 26.76 -1.17 22.99
C ALA A 243 26.21 0.27 23.03
N TRP A 244 26.24 0.96 21.89
CA TRP A 244 25.69 2.32 21.76
C TRP A 244 24.19 2.36 21.94
N ILE A 245 23.46 1.43 21.33
CA ILE A 245 22.00 1.32 21.51
C ILE A 245 21.68 1.06 22.99
N LYS A 246 22.34 0.11 23.63
CA LYS A 246 22.12 -0.21 25.05
C LYS A 246 22.49 0.93 26.00
N LYS A 247 23.45 1.75 25.63
CA LYS A 247 23.78 2.97 26.40
C LYS A 247 22.58 3.92 26.50
N TRP A 248 21.86 4.12 25.41
CA TRP A 248 20.75 5.07 25.33
C TRP A 248 19.39 4.43 25.63
N ALA A 249 19.25 3.13 25.35
CA ALA A 249 18.00 2.36 25.52
C ALA A 249 18.25 1.04 26.28
N PRO A 250 18.60 1.11 27.57
CA PRO A 250 19.01 -0.08 28.32
C PRO A 250 17.89 -1.11 28.53
N HIS A 251 16.65 -0.73 28.42
CA HIS A 251 15.48 -1.61 28.65
C HIS A 251 14.88 -2.18 27.36
N GLN A 252 15.32 -1.73 26.20
CA GLN A 252 14.87 -2.23 24.91
C GLN A 252 15.90 -3.20 24.33
N LEU A 253 15.41 -4.14 23.53
CA LEU A 253 16.25 -5.20 22.97
C LEU A 253 16.98 -4.72 21.70
N VAL A 254 18.03 -5.43 21.34
CA VAL A 254 18.82 -5.18 20.13
C VAL A 254 18.77 -6.39 19.21
N VAL A 255 18.39 -6.16 17.96
CA VAL A 255 18.42 -7.15 16.88
C VAL A 255 19.63 -6.90 16.00
N ASP A 256 20.41 -7.95 15.72
CA ASP A 256 21.38 -7.95 14.63
C ASP A 256 20.65 -7.98 13.28
N GLY A 257 20.73 -6.89 12.52
CA GLY A 257 20.07 -6.73 11.22
C GLY A 257 20.76 -7.41 10.04
N THR A 258 21.67 -8.33 10.30
CA THR A 258 22.30 -9.14 9.24
C THR A 258 21.32 -10.20 8.74
N TYR A 259 21.41 -10.54 7.43
CA TYR A 259 20.66 -11.63 6.84
C TYR A 259 21.55 -12.54 6.00
N LYS A 260 21.02 -13.67 5.53
CA LYS A 260 21.69 -14.78 4.84
C LYS A 260 22.57 -15.66 5.73
N LYS A 261 23.06 -15.15 6.84
CA LYS A 261 23.95 -15.87 7.74
C LYS A 261 23.71 -15.46 9.18
N ILE A 262 24.00 -16.37 10.11
CA ILE A 262 24.08 -16.08 11.53
C ILE A 262 25.55 -15.81 11.88
N ASN A 263 25.84 -14.61 12.35
CA ASN A 263 27.20 -14.21 12.70
C ASN A 263 27.59 -14.79 14.07
N PRO A 264 28.67 -15.61 14.18
CA PRO A 264 29.09 -16.17 15.45
C PRO A 264 29.40 -15.10 16.52
N PHE A 265 29.96 -13.96 16.14
CA PHE A 265 30.24 -12.86 17.05
C PHE A 265 28.97 -12.18 17.61
N ALA A 266 27.84 -12.27 16.91
CA ALA A 266 26.54 -11.81 17.42
C ALA A 266 26.06 -12.70 18.61
N LEU A 267 26.35 -13.98 18.57
CA LEU A 267 25.93 -14.92 19.57
C LEU A 267 26.66 -14.74 20.94
N THR A 268 27.85 -14.17 20.91
CA THR A 268 28.67 -13.92 22.10
C THR A 268 28.65 -12.47 22.58
N ASP A 269 28.08 -11.55 21.78
CA ASP A 269 28.00 -10.15 22.18
C ASP A 269 26.93 -9.95 23.27
N PRO A 270 27.30 -9.40 24.45
CA PRO A 270 26.37 -9.27 25.56
C PRO A 270 25.23 -8.26 25.30
N ASN A 271 25.37 -7.39 24.35
CA ASN A 271 24.41 -6.33 24.03
C ASN A 271 23.48 -6.69 22.85
N VAL A 272 23.72 -7.81 22.19
CA VAL A 272 22.83 -8.36 21.16
C VAL A 272 21.86 -9.34 21.82
N ASP A 273 20.58 -9.16 21.63
CA ASP A 273 19.53 -10.00 22.22
C ASP A 273 18.93 -10.97 21.21
N ILE A 274 18.75 -10.51 19.98
CA ILE A 274 18.03 -11.21 18.91
C ILE A 274 18.91 -11.27 17.67
N VAL A 275 18.99 -12.45 17.07
CA VAL A 275 19.56 -12.64 15.74
C VAL A 275 18.43 -12.96 14.76
N SER A 276 18.56 -12.45 13.53
CA SER A 276 17.50 -12.51 12.53
C SER A 276 18.02 -13.06 11.21
N ASN A 277 17.11 -13.63 10.43
CA ASN A 277 17.38 -13.96 9.03
C ASN A 277 16.15 -13.61 8.18
N HIS A 278 16.38 -13.41 6.90
CA HIS A 278 15.36 -13.20 5.88
C HIS A 278 15.46 -14.32 4.84
N TYR A 279 14.31 -14.86 4.43
CA TYR A 279 14.25 -15.99 3.50
C TYR A 279 13.68 -15.56 2.17
N TYR A 280 14.52 -15.55 1.15
CA TYR A 280 14.14 -15.25 -0.22
C TYR A 280 14.85 -16.17 -1.21
N THR A 281 14.29 -16.32 -2.40
CA THR A 281 14.82 -17.21 -3.44
C THR A 281 16.25 -16.86 -3.86
N ASN A 282 16.59 -15.57 -3.88
CA ASN A 282 17.94 -15.11 -4.23
C ASN A 282 19.03 -15.50 -3.20
N ALA A 283 18.63 -15.86 -1.99
CA ALA A 283 19.53 -16.34 -0.94
C ALA A 283 19.53 -17.87 -0.82
N ASP A 284 18.77 -18.59 -1.64
CA ASP A 284 18.61 -20.05 -1.63
C ASP A 284 18.27 -20.62 -0.24
N ASN A 285 17.51 -19.87 0.54
CA ASN A 285 17.15 -20.18 1.93
C ASN A 285 15.63 -20.18 2.17
N ASN A 286 14.83 -20.04 1.10
CA ASN A 286 13.38 -19.89 1.20
C ASN A 286 12.67 -21.24 1.26
N HIS A 287 12.97 -22.02 2.31
CA HIS A 287 12.43 -23.35 2.54
C HIS A 287 12.34 -23.68 4.05
N PRO A 288 11.47 -24.63 4.45
CA PRO A 288 11.23 -24.94 5.87
C PRO A 288 12.48 -25.40 6.65
N GLY A 289 13.39 -26.12 5.99
CA GLY A 289 14.62 -26.63 6.62
C GLY A 289 15.58 -25.55 7.09
N GLN A 290 15.50 -24.36 6.52
CA GLN A 290 16.35 -23.23 6.91
C GLN A 290 16.09 -22.80 8.36
N VAL A 291 14.85 -22.86 8.83
CA VAL A 291 14.51 -22.53 10.23
C VAL A 291 15.29 -23.39 11.22
N THR A 292 15.31 -24.70 10.99
CA THR A 292 16.06 -25.65 11.85
C THR A 292 17.56 -25.44 11.74
N GLN A 293 18.08 -25.16 10.56
CA GLN A 293 19.51 -24.85 10.36
C GLN A 293 19.91 -23.60 11.15
N ASP A 294 19.12 -22.55 11.07
CA ASP A 294 19.40 -21.31 11.80
C ASP A 294 19.28 -21.49 13.31
N LEU A 295 18.27 -22.20 13.79
CA LEU A 295 18.13 -22.53 15.21
C LEU A 295 19.34 -23.33 15.75
N ARG A 296 19.88 -24.25 14.96
CA ARG A 296 21.11 -24.97 15.29
C ARG A 296 22.32 -24.05 15.34
N ALA A 297 22.45 -23.15 14.37
CA ALA A 297 23.54 -22.18 14.35
C ALA A 297 23.48 -21.23 15.55
N VAL A 298 22.29 -20.79 15.94
CA VAL A 298 22.09 -19.94 17.14
C VAL A 298 22.36 -20.72 18.43
N GLY A 299 22.06 -22.01 18.47
CA GLY A 299 22.38 -22.91 19.57
C GLY A 299 21.76 -22.54 20.92
N GLY A 300 20.64 -21.86 20.94
CA GLY A 300 19.96 -21.42 22.16
C GLY A 300 20.63 -20.25 22.89
N GLN A 301 21.64 -19.62 22.30
CA GLN A 301 22.40 -18.53 22.93
C GLN A 301 21.69 -17.18 22.88
N LYS A 302 20.90 -16.97 21.83
CA LYS A 302 20.12 -15.74 21.57
C LYS A 302 18.72 -16.10 21.14
N VAL A 303 17.83 -15.11 21.12
CA VAL A 303 16.52 -15.22 20.49
C VAL A 303 16.71 -15.23 18.97
N TYR A 304 15.98 -16.11 18.28
CA TYR A 304 15.97 -16.19 16.83
C TYR A 304 14.65 -15.67 16.25
N LEU A 305 14.73 -14.88 15.21
CA LEU A 305 13.59 -14.26 14.51
C LEU A 305 13.73 -14.44 12.99
N VAL A 306 12.65 -14.88 12.34
CA VAL A 306 12.54 -14.75 10.88
C VAL A 306 11.89 -13.40 10.57
N GLY A 307 12.73 -12.40 10.30
CA GLY A 307 12.31 -11.01 10.14
C GLY A 307 11.49 -10.76 8.89
N GLU A 308 11.80 -11.49 7.83
CA GLU A 308 11.06 -11.48 6.57
C GLU A 308 11.17 -12.82 5.86
N PHE A 309 10.09 -13.22 5.20
CA PHE A 309 10.09 -14.26 4.16
C PHE A 309 8.86 -14.04 3.27
N GLY A 310 8.88 -14.52 2.04
CA GLY A 310 7.74 -14.28 1.17
C GLY A 310 7.99 -14.60 -0.29
N LEU A 311 7.13 -14.09 -1.14
CA LEU A 311 7.19 -14.17 -2.60
C LEU A 311 7.12 -15.62 -3.11
N LEU A 312 6.31 -16.43 -2.44
CA LEU A 312 6.07 -17.85 -2.73
C LEU A 312 4.57 -18.15 -2.73
N PRO A 313 4.12 -19.26 -3.34
CA PRO A 313 2.76 -19.76 -3.19
C PRO A 313 2.39 -20.04 -1.73
N ALA A 314 1.10 -19.95 -1.41
CA ALA A 314 0.58 -20.06 -0.04
C ALA A 314 0.96 -21.38 0.66
N ASP A 315 0.98 -22.50 -0.04
CA ASP A 315 1.35 -23.80 0.52
C ASP A 315 2.82 -23.83 0.96
N GLN A 316 3.72 -23.22 0.20
CA GLN A 316 5.14 -23.11 0.54
C GLN A 316 5.35 -22.12 1.68
N LEU A 317 4.64 -20.98 1.69
CA LEU A 317 4.67 -20.04 2.80
C LEU A 317 4.15 -20.69 4.09
N ASN A 318 3.10 -21.49 4.01
CA ASN A 318 2.60 -22.24 5.16
C ASN A 318 3.62 -23.27 5.69
N ALA A 319 4.31 -23.99 4.81
CA ALA A 319 5.35 -24.92 5.22
C ALA A 319 6.47 -24.23 6.01
N ILE A 320 6.93 -23.07 5.56
CA ILE A 320 7.93 -22.26 6.29
C ILE A 320 7.34 -21.75 7.61
N MET A 321 6.12 -21.21 7.60
CA MET A 321 5.48 -20.68 8.82
C MET A 321 5.28 -21.78 9.85
N GLN A 322 4.84 -22.97 9.47
CA GLN A 322 4.69 -24.10 10.40
C GLN A 322 6.04 -24.58 10.94
N SER A 323 7.10 -24.51 10.15
CA SER A 323 8.45 -24.74 10.65
C SER A 323 8.87 -23.70 11.70
N ILE A 324 8.52 -22.41 11.49
CA ILE A 324 8.76 -21.35 12.48
C ILE A 324 7.99 -21.62 13.78
N VAL A 325 6.74 -22.05 13.68
CA VAL A 325 5.88 -22.33 14.84
C VAL A 325 6.38 -23.52 15.65
N HIS A 326 6.77 -24.61 14.99
CA HIS A 326 6.97 -25.92 15.63
C HIS A 326 8.42 -26.36 15.80
N SER A 327 9.36 -25.85 14.99
CA SER A 327 10.75 -26.28 15.08
C SER A 327 11.36 -25.89 16.43
N GLU A 328 12.04 -26.84 17.04
CA GLU A 328 12.72 -26.68 18.32
C GLU A 328 14.09 -27.30 18.25
N VAL A 329 15.11 -26.59 18.74
CA VAL A 329 16.47 -27.07 18.86
C VAL A 329 16.96 -26.75 20.28
N ASN A 330 17.31 -27.77 21.06
CA ASN A 330 17.76 -27.62 22.44
C ASN A 330 16.79 -26.81 23.33
N GLY A 331 15.49 -27.00 23.14
CA GLY A 331 14.45 -26.27 23.87
C GLY A 331 14.16 -24.83 23.35
N ALA A 332 14.86 -24.39 22.31
CA ALA A 332 14.69 -23.06 21.74
C ALA A 332 13.84 -23.11 20.45
N GLN A 333 12.85 -22.22 20.36
CA GLN A 333 12.01 -22.00 19.19
C GLN A 333 12.25 -20.58 18.65
N ALA A 334 11.92 -20.35 17.37
CA ALA A 334 11.90 -18.99 16.83
C ALA A 334 10.87 -18.13 17.59
N ALA A 335 11.21 -16.88 17.89
CA ALA A 335 10.32 -15.95 18.56
C ALA A 335 9.16 -15.50 17.65
N GLY A 336 9.39 -15.47 16.35
CA GLY A 336 8.38 -15.06 15.41
C GLY A 336 8.79 -15.21 13.95
N GLY A 337 7.81 -14.95 13.07
CA GLY A 337 8.01 -14.91 11.63
C GLY A 337 7.03 -13.94 10.97
N LEU A 338 7.53 -13.18 10.01
CA LEU A 338 6.78 -12.15 9.31
C LEU A 338 6.86 -12.36 7.80
N ILE A 339 5.71 -12.52 7.15
CA ILE A 339 5.62 -12.63 5.70
C ILE A 339 5.68 -11.23 5.08
N TRP A 340 6.51 -11.04 4.06
CA TRP A 340 6.56 -9.81 3.28
C TRP A 340 5.41 -9.80 2.27
N GLY A 341 4.52 -8.77 2.11
CA GLY A 341 4.47 -7.59 2.93
C GLY A 341 3.05 -7.03 2.87
N PHE A 342 2.66 -6.33 3.90
CA PHE A 342 1.34 -5.73 4.07
C PHE A 342 1.30 -4.30 3.51
N ARG A 343 0.17 -3.96 2.86
CA ARG A 343 -0.22 -2.59 2.52
C ARG A 343 -1.61 -2.31 3.06
N GLY A 344 -1.84 -1.12 3.61
CA GLY A 344 -3.09 -0.76 4.25
C GLY A 344 -4.07 0.00 3.37
N HIS A 345 -5.20 0.36 3.94
CA HIS A 345 -6.18 1.22 3.29
C HIS A 345 -5.61 2.57 2.93
N ARG A 346 -6.00 3.07 1.76
CA ARG A 346 -5.86 4.48 1.39
C ARG A 346 -6.95 5.30 2.10
N HIS A 347 -6.59 6.49 2.58
CA HIS A 347 -7.59 7.36 3.21
C HIS A 347 -8.65 7.88 2.24
N ASP A 348 -8.35 7.88 0.94
CA ASP A 348 -9.22 8.34 -0.15
C ASP A 348 -9.97 7.22 -0.87
N GLY A 349 -9.78 5.96 -0.46
CA GLY A 349 -10.50 4.79 -0.95
C GLY A 349 -9.61 3.65 -1.43
N GLY A 350 -10.07 2.43 -1.23
CA GLY A 350 -9.32 1.22 -1.59
C GLY A 350 -8.08 1.01 -0.73
N PHE A 351 -7.11 0.32 -1.29
CA PHE A 351 -5.85 -0.01 -0.63
C PHE A 351 -4.64 0.54 -1.39
N TYR A 352 -3.51 0.68 -0.70
CA TYR A 352 -2.21 0.77 -1.36
C TYR A 352 -1.84 -0.58 -1.92
N TRP A 353 -1.36 -0.60 -3.15
CA TRP A 353 -0.94 -1.79 -3.88
C TRP A 353 0.53 -1.66 -4.26
N HIS A 354 1.25 -2.78 -4.15
CA HIS A 354 2.63 -2.88 -4.59
C HIS A 354 2.85 -4.21 -5.29
N LYS A 355 3.49 -4.16 -6.45
CA LYS A 355 3.84 -5.33 -7.24
C LYS A 355 5.33 -5.56 -7.18
N GLU A 356 5.71 -6.74 -6.70
CA GLU A 356 7.09 -7.17 -6.69
C GLU A 356 7.56 -7.64 -8.07
N SER A 357 8.88 -7.63 -8.31
CA SER A 357 9.48 -8.08 -9.57
C SER A 357 9.17 -9.55 -9.90
N THR A 358 8.84 -10.36 -8.90
CA THR A 358 8.42 -11.76 -9.03
C THR A 358 6.97 -11.93 -9.49
N GLY A 359 6.21 -10.84 -9.64
CA GLY A 359 4.80 -10.87 -9.97
C GLY A 359 3.86 -11.06 -8.78
N HIS A 360 4.38 -11.20 -7.56
CA HIS A 360 3.59 -11.19 -6.34
C HIS A 360 3.17 -9.77 -5.98
N TYR A 361 2.00 -9.64 -5.37
CA TYR A 361 1.46 -8.37 -4.87
C TYR A 361 1.54 -8.31 -3.34
N SER A 362 1.43 -7.10 -2.81
CA SER A 362 1.19 -6.89 -1.38
C SER A 362 -0.09 -7.58 -0.90
N TYR A 363 -0.12 -7.90 0.39
CA TYR A 363 -1.30 -8.45 1.07
C TYR A 363 -2.09 -7.35 1.77
N HIS A 364 -3.40 -7.56 1.85
CA HIS A 364 -4.35 -6.65 2.48
C HIS A 364 -5.18 -7.40 3.50
N LEU A 365 -5.53 -6.73 4.60
CA LEU A 365 -6.33 -7.33 5.66
C LEU A 365 -7.78 -6.88 5.54
N PRO A 366 -8.74 -7.78 5.76
CA PRO A 366 -8.64 -9.13 6.34
C PRO A 366 -8.31 -10.26 5.36
N GLY A 367 -7.92 -9.97 4.15
CA GLY A 367 -7.67 -10.90 3.05
C GLY A 367 -8.86 -11.02 2.12
N PHE A 368 -8.59 -11.03 0.81
CA PHE A 368 -9.62 -11.10 -0.23
C PHE A 368 -9.34 -12.29 -1.15
N ALA A 369 -10.35 -13.11 -1.37
CA ALA A 369 -10.28 -14.19 -2.35
C ALA A 369 -10.60 -13.64 -3.74
N LYS A 370 -9.72 -13.95 -4.71
CA LYS A 370 -9.90 -13.60 -6.12
C LYS A 370 -9.66 -14.81 -6.98
N GLU A 371 -10.53 -15.02 -7.96
CA GLU A 371 -10.39 -16.12 -8.88
C GLU A 371 -9.14 -15.95 -9.75
N GLY A 372 -8.36 -17.03 -9.89
CA GLY A 372 -7.12 -17.02 -10.68
C GLY A 372 -5.97 -16.21 -10.11
N GLU A 373 -6.06 -15.77 -8.87
CA GLU A 373 -5.01 -14.99 -8.22
C GLU A 373 -3.80 -15.85 -7.84
N ALA A 374 -2.63 -15.51 -8.40
CA ALA A 374 -1.37 -16.18 -8.05
C ALA A 374 -0.90 -15.88 -6.62
N ASN A 375 -1.29 -14.73 -6.07
CA ASN A 375 -0.90 -14.25 -4.73
C ASN A 375 -1.60 -15.02 -3.59
N GLN A 376 -2.74 -15.61 -3.84
CA GLN A 376 -3.52 -16.39 -2.87
C GLN A 376 -3.72 -15.67 -1.52
N GLU A 377 -4.09 -14.39 -1.59
CA GLU A 377 -4.12 -13.49 -0.42
C GLU A 377 -4.92 -14.03 0.75
N GLN A 378 -6.15 -14.50 0.52
CA GLN A 378 -6.97 -15.03 1.61
C GLN A 378 -6.30 -16.22 2.31
N ALA A 379 -5.71 -17.13 1.56
CA ALA A 379 -5.01 -18.29 2.11
C ALA A 379 -3.78 -17.87 2.93
N VAL A 380 -3.03 -16.85 2.47
CA VAL A 380 -1.87 -16.33 3.20
C VAL A 380 -2.29 -15.65 4.50
N VAL A 381 -3.32 -14.83 4.48
CA VAL A 381 -3.85 -14.20 5.71
C VAL A 381 -4.34 -15.27 6.70
N ASP A 382 -5.03 -16.29 6.23
CA ASP A 382 -5.53 -17.38 7.08
C ASP A 382 -4.38 -18.19 7.71
N LEU A 383 -3.33 -18.51 6.96
CA LEU A 383 -2.16 -19.22 7.53
C LEU A 383 -1.42 -18.39 8.58
N VAL A 384 -1.34 -17.09 8.40
CA VAL A 384 -0.72 -16.18 9.37
C VAL A 384 -1.56 -16.07 10.64
N ARG A 385 -2.87 -15.93 10.51
CA ARG A 385 -3.79 -15.91 11.66
C ARG A 385 -3.77 -17.23 12.45
N THR A 386 -3.70 -18.34 11.73
CA THR A 386 -3.55 -19.67 12.35
C THR A 386 -2.24 -19.77 13.13
N ALA A 387 -1.12 -19.37 12.54
CA ALA A 387 0.19 -19.37 13.19
C ALA A 387 0.22 -18.47 14.44
N ALA A 388 -0.37 -17.28 14.36
CA ALA A 388 -0.49 -16.36 15.49
C ALA A 388 -1.27 -16.99 16.66
N ALA A 389 -2.36 -17.69 16.38
CA ALA A 389 -3.14 -18.43 17.37
C ALA A 389 -2.33 -19.59 17.99
N GLN A 390 -1.64 -20.38 17.17
CA GLN A 390 -0.77 -21.46 17.63
C GLN A 390 0.34 -20.95 18.57
N MET A 391 1.00 -19.86 18.22
CA MET A 391 2.04 -19.24 19.05
C MET A 391 1.49 -18.64 20.35
N ALA A 392 0.22 -18.26 20.37
CA ALA A 392 -0.49 -17.82 21.57
C ALA A 392 -1.01 -18.98 22.44
N GLY A 393 -0.76 -20.23 22.04
CA GLY A 393 -1.24 -21.43 22.76
C GLY A 393 -2.73 -21.70 22.56
N GLN A 394 -3.37 -21.11 21.53
CA GLN A 394 -4.77 -21.33 21.19
C GLN A 394 -4.91 -22.48 20.20
N GLN A 395 -5.98 -23.25 20.33
CA GLN A 395 -6.24 -24.39 19.42
C GLN A 395 -6.81 -23.93 18.08
N THR A 396 -7.56 -22.85 18.08
CA THR A 396 -8.23 -22.30 16.90
C THR A 396 -8.02 -20.79 16.81
N MET A 397 -8.06 -20.30 15.60
CA MET A 397 -8.07 -18.89 15.28
C MET A 397 -9.37 -18.25 15.79
N ALA A 398 -9.26 -17.14 16.51
CA ALA A 398 -10.45 -16.38 16.92
C ALA A 398 -11.17 -15.78 15.68
N PRO A 399 -12.52 -15.69 15.69
CA PRO A 399 -13.22 -14.98 14.64
C PRO A 399 -12.80 -13.51 14.60
N LEU A 400 -12.89 -12.88 13.42
CA LEU A 400 -12.68 -11.45 13.30
C LEU A 400 -13.75 -10.70 14.11
N PRO A 401 -13.42 -9.57 14.73
CA PRO A 401 -14.43 -8.70 15.32
C PRO A 401 -15.28 -8.07 14.22
N LYS A 402 -16.46 -7.57 14.59
CA LYS A 402 -17.24 -6.70 13.70
C LYS A 402 -16.39 -5.51 13.28
N PRO A 403 -16.47 -5.05 12.02
CA PRO A 403 -15.77 -3.85 11.62
C PRO A 403 -16.35 -2.62 12.32
N GLU A 404 -15.52 -1.62 12.52
CA GLU A 404 -15.97 -0.28 12.90
C GLU A 404 -16.55 0.46 11.71
N ALA A 405 -17.19 1.61 11.94
CA ALA A 405 -17.75 2.42 10.87
C ALA A 405 -16.65 2.88 9.91
N PRO A 406 -16.86 2.77 8.58
CA PRO A 406 -15.95 3.36 7.61
C PRO A 406 -16.03 4.88 7.63
N LEU A 407 -15.07 5.55 7.01
CA LEU A 407 -15.05 7.00 6.87
C LEU A 407 -15.39 7.39 5.44
N LEU A 408 -16.61 7.89 5.24
CA LEU A 408 -17.07 8.36 3.93
C LEU A 408 -16.42 9.70 3.59
N ARG A 409 -15.88 9.79 2.37
CA ARG A 409 -15.16 10.98 1.90
C ARG A 409 -16.11 11.98 1.28
N GLU A 410 -15.85 13.26 1.52
CA GLU A 410 -16.56 14.35 0.84
C GLU A 410 -16.32 14.26 -0.67
N THR A 411 -17.36 14.50 -1.44
CA THR A 411 -17.29 14.55 -2.91
C THR A 411 -18.28 15.56 -3.45
N THR A 412 -18.05 16.01 -4.67
CA THR A 412 -18.97 16.90 -5.43
C THR A 412 -19.83 16.14 -6.42
N SER A 413 -19.61 14.83 -6.58
CA SER A 413 -20.30 14.00 -7.56
C SER A 413 -20.89 12.74 -6.94
N PRO A 414 -22.19 12.43 -7.21
CA PRO A 414 -22.78 11.15 -6.79
C PRO A 414 -22.22 9.95 -7.58
N PHE A 415 -21.40 10.22 -8.60
CA PHE A 415 -20.75 9.19 -9.43
C PHE A 415 -19.29 8.96 -9.03
N ALA A 416 -18.84 9.57 -7.95
CA ALA A 416 -17.47 9.46 -7.43
C ALA A 416 -17.48 9.34 -5.90
N ILE A 417 -18.12 8.29 -5.37
CA ILE A 417 -18.25 8.07 -3.94
C ILE A 417 -17.17 7.10 -3.48
N ASN A 418 -16.33 7.59 -2.55
CA ASN A 418 -15.23 6.85 -1.97
C ASN A 418 -15.27 6.92 -0.45
N TRP A 419 -14.67 5.93 0.19
CA TRP A 419 -14.50 5.86 1.64
C TRP A 419 -13.18 5.24 2.02
N MET A 420 -12.67 5.62 3.18
CA MET A 420 -11.62 4.86 3.82
C MET A 420 -12.26 3.63 4.46
N GLY A 421 -11.83 2.45 4.04
CA GLY A 421 -12.38 1.19 4.51
C GLY A 421 -12.15 0.97 6.01
N ALA A 422 -13.06 0.29 6.64
CA ALA A 422 -12.91 -0.15 8.03
C ALA A 422 -11.82 -1.21 8.14
N ALA A 423 -11.05 -1.19 9.22
CA ALA A 423 -10.18 -2.30 9.56
C ALA A 423 -11.00 -3.60 9.59
N VAL A 424 -10.48 -4.66 8.99
CA VAL A 424 -11.14 -5.96 8.79
C VAL A 424 -12.51 -5.94 8.11
N GLY A 425 -12.88 -4.85 7.45
CA GLY A 425 -14.05 -4.79 6.57
C GLY A 425 -13.80 -5.55 5.27
N ARG A 426 -14.78 -6.36 4.83
CA ARG A 426 -14.69 -7.13 3.57
C ARG A 426 -15.52 -6.55 2.45
N SER A 427 -16.70 -6.05 2.79
CA SER A 427 -17.62 -5.46 1.83
C SER A 427 -18.42 -4.35 2.49
N TYR A 428 -19.05 -3.54 1.64
CA TYR A 428 -19.73 -2.33 2.06
C TYR A 428 -21.07 -2.20 1.37
N ASP A 429 -22.08 -1.70 2.11
CA ASP A 429 -23.34 -1.28 1.54
C ASP A 429 -23.42 0.24 1.56
N VAL A 430 -23.83 0.83 0.43
CA VAL A 430 -24.07 2.26 0.28
C VAL A 430 -25.56 2.55 0.35
N GLU A 431 -25.93 3.50 1.20
CA GLU A 431 -27.30 3.98 1.34
C GLU A 431 -27.42 5.43 0.91
N ARG A 432 -28.54 5.76 0.26
CA ARG A 432 -28.91 7.12 -0.18
C ARG A 432 -30.21 7.56 0.45
N ALA A 433 -30.32 8.84 0.73
CA ALA A 433 -31.55 9.49 1.20
C ALA A 433 -31.72 10.88 0.60
N ALA A 434 -32.98 11.37 0.60
CA ALA A 434 -33.29 12.74 0.21
C ALA A 434 -33.15 13.75 1.36
N SER A 435 -32.90 13.27 2.58
CA SER A 435 -32.66 14.09 3.78
C SER A 435 -31.52 13.49 4.62
N PRO A 436 -30.83 14.28 5.46
CA PRO A 436 -29.71 13.80 6.25
C PRO A 436 -30.07 12.74 7.29
N THR A 437 -31.36 12.59 7.60
CA THR A 437 -31.87 11.63 8.60
C THR A 437 -32.62 10.44 7.97
N GLY A 438 -32.68 10.39 6.64
CA GLY A 438 -33.39 9.33 5.91
C GLY A 438 -34.80 9.76 5.45
N PRO A 439 -35.66 8.84 5.05
CA PRO A 439 -35.44 7.38 5.05
C PRO A 439 -34.32 6.95 4.09
N TRP A 440 -33.56 5.93 4.49
CA TRP A 440 -32.41 5.42 3.77
C TRP A 440 -32.79 4.28 2.83
N THR A 441 -32.27 4.32 1.62
CA THR A 441 -32.42 3.24 0.62
C THR A 441 -31.03 2.71 0.27
N VAL A 442 -30.88 1.40 0.28
CA VAL A 442 -29.63 0.75 -0.16
C VAL A 442 -29.53 0.86 -1.68
N VAL A 443 -28.51 1.54 -2.16
CA VAL A 443 -28.24 1.79 -3.59
C VAL A 443 -27.03 1.02 -4.09
N GLY A 444 -26.15 0.55 -3.20
CA GLY A 444 -25.03 -0.35 -3.51
C GLY A 444 -24.92 -1.43 -2.45
N ARG A 445 -24.68 -2.68 -2.87
CA ARG A 445 -24.54 -3.84 -1.97
C ARG A 445 -23.24 -4.56 -2.21
N ASP A 446 -22.66 -5.07 -1.12
CA ASP A 446 -21.52 -5.97 -1.14
C ASP A 446 -20.32 -5.46 -1.97
N ILE A 447 -20.10 -4.16 -1.92
CA ILE A 447 -19.03 -3.53 -2.66
C ILE A 447 -17.70 -3.83 -1.95
N SER A 448 -16.76 -4.45 -2.67
CA SER A 448 -15.42 -4.70 -2.17
C SER A 448 -14.51 -3.51 -2.42
N ASP A 449 -13.73 -3.12 -1.41
CA ASP A 449 -12.62 -2.17 -1.56
C ASP A 449 -11.27 -2.86 -1.83
N GLY A 450 -11.25 -4.19 -1.85
CA GLY A 450 -10.11 -5.03 -2.21
C GLY A 450 -9.88 -5.15 -3.72
N VAL A 451 -9.95 -4.05 -4.45
CA VAL A 451 -9.69 -3.99 -5.89
C VAL A 451 -8.19 -4.00 -6.18
N ASN A 452 -7.78 -4.61 -7.32
CA ASN A 452 -6.39 -4.98 -7.57
C ASN A 452 -5.42 -3.81 -7.74
N GLU A 453 -5.76 -2.79 -8.48
CA GLU A 453 -4.83 -1.71 -8.77
C GLU A 453 -5.52 -0.37 -8.58
N TRP A 454 -4.85 0.53 -7.87
CA TRP A 454 -5.31 1.89 -7.77
C TRP A 454 -4.96 2.66 -9.04
N ASN A 455 -5.97 3.19 -9.69
CA ASN A 455 -5.80 4.19 -10.73
C ASN A 455 -6.52 5.47 -10.28
N PRO A 456 -5.80 6.55 -9.94
CA PRO A 456 -6.40 7.76 -9.41
C PRO A 456 -7.39 8.44 -10.37
N GLU A 457 -7.29 8.18 -11.67
CA GLU A 457 -8.20 8.74 -12.67
C GLU A 457 -9.53 7.97 -12.80
N THR A 458 -9.51 6.69 -12.46
CA THR A 458 -10.67 5.80 -12.69
C THR A 458 -11.18 5.11 -11.44
N MET A 459 -10.44 5.15 -10.34
CA MET A 459 -10.81 4.47 -9.10
C MET A 459 -11.93 5.20 -8.38
N VAL A 460 -13.10 4.64 -8.47
CA VAL A 460 -14.28 5.03 -7.72
C VAL A 460 -14.88 3.77 -7.13
N LEU A 461 -15.09 3.74 -5.81
CA LEU A 461 -15.65 2.56 -5.14
C LEU A 461 -17.14 2.40 -5.47
N PHE A 462 -17.89 3.50 -5.55
CA PHE A 462 -19.30 3.48 -5.87
C PHE A 462 -19.69 4.65 -6.78
N ARG A 463 -20.46 4.34 -7.80
CA ARG A 463 -21.14 5.31 -8.69
C ARG A 463 -22.63 5.09 -8.55
N ASP A 464 -23.37 6.14 -8.19
CA ASP A 464 -24.82 6.05 -8.14
C ASP A 464 -25.43 5.96 -9.55
N ASP A 465 -26.65 5.48 -9.64
CA ASP A 465 -27.34 5.35 -10.92
C ASP A 465 -27.92 6.70 -11.35
N TYR A 466 -27.33 7.27 -12.41
CA TYR A 466 -27.74 8.55 -13.01
C TYR A 466 -29.25 8.59 -13.27
N ARG A 467 -29.85 7.48 -13.69
CA ARG A 467 -31.26 7.39 -14.05
C ARG A 467 -32.21 7.51 -12.88
N GLN A 468 -31.71 7.31 -11.65
CA GLN A 468 -32.49 7.43 -10.40
C GLN A 468 -32.35 8.80 -9.75
N LEU A 469 -31.49 9.66 -10.28
CA LEU A 469 -31.20 10.97 -9.72
C LEU A 469 -31.84 12.08 -10.54
N GLN A 470 -32.21 13.17 -9.86
CA GLN A 470 -32.76 14.36 -10.50
C GLN A 470 -31.73 15.49 -10.46
N LEU A 471 -31.49 16.09 -11.62
CA LEU A 471 -30.57 17.22 -11.74
C LEU A 471 -30.95 18.37 -10.81
N GLY A 472 -29.98 18.95 -10.13
CA GLY A 472 -30.17 20.04 -9.17
C GLY A 472 -30.59 19.61 -7.77
N HIS A 473 -30.93 18.33 -7.55
CA HIS A 473 -31.30 17.82 -6.23
C HIS A 473 -30.08 17.45 -5.40
N THR A 474 -30.20 17.61 -4.08
CA THR A 474 -29.19 17.18 -3.10
C THR A 474 -29.56 15.82 -2.52
N TYR A 475 -28.60 14.92 -2.53
CA TYR A 475 -28.71 13.58 -1.97
C TYR A 475 -27.73 13.39 -0.81
N TYR A 476 -28.07 12.50 0.09
CA TYR A 476 -27.29 12.16 1.28
C TYR A 476 -26.87 10.71 1.18
N TYR A 477 -25.63 10.44 1.57
CA TYR A 477 -25.04 9.10 1.50
C TYR A 477 -24.43 8.72 2.84
N ARG A 478 -24.47 7.43 3.14
CA ARG A 478 -23.72 6.78 4.21
C ARG A 478 -23.33 5.37 3.79
N VAL A 479 -22.31 4.83 4.43
CA VAL A 479 -21.76 3.50 4.09
C VAL A 479 -21.65 2.67 5.36
N THR A 480 -21.94 1.37 5.24
CA THR A 480 -21.83 0.39 6.33
C THR A 480 -20.85 -0.70 5.90
N ALA A 481 -19.87 -1.00 6.76
CA ALA A 481 -18.93 -2.09 6.55
C ALA A 481 -19.51 -3.43 7.05
N LYS A 482 -19.09 -4.51 6.41
CA LYS A 482 -19.49 -5.90 6.76
C LYS A 482 -18.29 -6.83 6.72
N ASN A 483 -18.32 -7.81 7.58
CA ASN A 483 -17.52 -9.03 7.50
C ASN A 483 -18.32 -10.23 8.01
N GLU A 484 -17.69 -11.39 8.16
CA GLU A 484 -18.33 -12.63 8.65
C GLU A 484 -18.90 -12.55 10.07
N SER A 485 -18.49 -11.54 10.85
CA SER A 485 -18.97 -11.32 12.22
C SER A 485 -20.11 -10.32 12.33
N GLY A 486 -20.45 -9.65 11.24
CA GLY A 486 -21.62 -8.76 11.18
C GLY A 486 -21.34 -7.41 10.52
N ARG A 487 -22.23 -6.47 10.81
CA ARG A 487 -22.27 -5.12 10.23
C ARG A 487 -21.75 -4.09 11.22
N SER A 488 -21.04 -3.09 10.71
CA SER A 488 -20.66 -1.90 11.48
C SER A 488 -21.85 -0.96 11.73
N ALA A 489 -21.66 0.03 12.61
CA ALA A 489 -22.45 1.25 12.57
C ALA A 489 -22.25 1.96 11.21
N PRO A 490 -23.22 2.78 10.75
CA PRO A 490 -23.04 3.57 9.54
C PRO A 490 -21.90 4.59 9.69
N SER A 491 -21.30 4.94 8.56
CA SER A 491 -20.32 6.03 8.45
C SER A 491 -20.95 7.39 8.78
N ASN A 492 -20.13 8.43 8.76
CA ASN A 492 -20.59 9.81 8.63
C ASN A 492 -21.48 9.96 7.39
N VAL A 493 -22.38 10.94 7.43
CA VAL A 493 -23.26 11.30 6.32
C VAL A 493 -22.63 12.45 5.54
N ILE A 494 -22.59 12.32 4.21
CA ILE A 494 -22.20 13.41 3.30
C ILE A 494 -23.41 13.89 2.50
N SER A 495 -23.39 15.13 2.04
CA SER A 495 -24.37 15.68 1.12
C SER A 495 -23.74 15.96 -0.24
N VAL A 496 -24.42 15.56 -1.31
CA VAL A 496 -23.93 15.72 -2.69
C VAL A 496 -25.06 16.28 -3.54
N GLN A 497 -24.84 17.41 -4.19
CA GLN A 497 -25.77 17.93 -5.19
C GLN A 497 -25.48 17.28 -6.55
N HIS A 498 -26.53 16.72 -7.17
CA HIS A 498 -26.41 16.22 -8.54
C HIS A 498 -26.47 17.39 -9.53
N SER A 499 -25.29 17.81 -10.00
CA SER A 499 -25.11 18.96 -10.91
C SER A 499 -24.53 18.58 -12.27
N GLU A 500 -24.27 17.30 -12.51
CA GLU A 500 -23.66 16.78 -13.73
C GLU A 500 -24.76 16.30 -14.69
N GLU A 501 -24.95 17.04 -15.78
CA GLU A 501 -25.89 16.68 -16.84
C GLU A 501 -25.16 15.88 -17.92
N ASN A 502 -25.74 14.75 -18.31
CA ASN A 502 -25.20 13.87 -19.34
C ASN A 502 -25.09 14.61 -20.70
N GLN A 503 -23.94 14.55 -21.33
CA GLN A 503 -23.67 15.07 -22.66
C GLN A 503 -23.51 13.91 -23.65
N PRO A 504 -23.92 14.11 -24.93
CA PRO A 504 -23.72 13.05 -25.92
C PRO A 504 -22.22 12.85 -26.20
N PRO A 505 -21.80 11.63 -26.53
CA PRO A 505 -20.43 11.36 -26.91
C PRO A 505 -19.96 12.25 -28.06
N VAL A 506 -18.70 12.67 -28.07
CA VAL A 506 -18.09 13.46 -29.14
C VAL A 506 -17.30 12.54 -30.06
N VAL A 507 -17.78 12.36 -31.29
CA VAL A 507 -17.14 11.51 -32.29
C VAL A 507 -16.16 12.31 -33.16
N THR A 508 -14.99 11.76 -33.41
CA THR A 508 -14.00 12.27 -34.35
C THR A 508 -13.75 11.23 -35.45
N LEU A 509 -13.83 11.67 -36.71
CA LEU A 509 -13.73 10.82 -37.88
C LEU A 509 -13.20 11.61 -39.07
N GLU A 510 -12.34 11.00 -39.88
CA GLU A 510 -11.91 11.57 -41.17
C GLU A 510 -13.12 11.71 -42.09
N PRO A 511 -13.29 12.85 -42.76
CA PRO A 511 -14.50 13.14 -43.55
C PRO A 511 -14.55 12.37 -44.86
N ALA A 512 -13.41 12.02 -45.45
CA ALA A 512 -13.34 11.36 -46.75
C ALA A 512 -12.15 10.42 -46.88
N LEU A 513 -12.36 9.28 -47.51
CA LEU A 513 -11.34 8.28 -47.81
C LEU A 513 -11.49 7.81 -49.24
N THR A 514 -10.39 7.31 -49.82
CA THR A 514 -10.37 6.76 -51.18
C THR A 514 -9.72 5.38 -51.16
N THR A 515 -10.29 4.43 -51.88
CA THR A 515 -9.76 3.07 -52.04
C THR A 515 -10.14 2.50 -53.38
N THR A 516 -9.73 1.26 -53.65
CA THR A 516 -10.19 0.46 -54.79
C THR A 516 -10.94 -0.77 -54.26
N GLN A 517 -11.76 -1.36 -55.12
CA GLN A 517 -12.60 -2.50 -54.76
C GLN A 517 -11.81 -3.68 -54.17
N ASP A 518 -10.58 -3.89 -54.66
CA ASP A 518 -9.68 -4.98 -54.26
C ASP A 518 -8.85 -4.66 -53.02
N GLN A 519 -8.79 -3.42 -52.56
CA GLN A 519 -7.94 -3.00 -51.42
C GLN A 519 -8.71 -2.92 -50.08
N GLY A 520 -9.99 -2.56 -50.13
CA GLY A 520 -10.73 -2.18 -48.93
C GLY A 520 -10.18 -0.92 -48.27
N VAL A 521 -10.72 -0.54 -47.13
CA VAL A 521 -10.31 0.67 -46.41
C VAL A 521 -10.22 0.40 -44.91
N GLU A 522 -9.21 0.96 -44.28
CA GLU A 522 -9.16 1.04 -42.81
C GLU A 522 -9.99 2.22 -42.34
N LEU A 523 -10.90 1.92 -41.43
CA LEU A 523 -11.74 2.90 -40.77
C LEU A 523 -11.25 3.09 -39.35
N THR A 524 -10.96 4.34 -38.99
CA THR A 524 -10.54 4.70 -37.65
C THR A 524 -11.41 5.83 -37.16
N ALA A 525 -12.22 5.57 -36.15
CA ALA A 525 -12.96 6.57 -35.40
C ALA A 525 -12.42 6.67 -33.98
N SER A 526 -12.58 7.83 -33.39
CA SER A 526 -12.39 8.02 -31.96
C SER A 526 -13.60 8.72 -31.36
N TRP A 527 -13.78 8.55 -30.07
CA TRP A 527 -14.86 9.17 -29.33
C TRP A 527 -14.42 9.55 -27.94
N GLN A 528 -15.07 10.55 -27.36
CA GLN A 528 -14.92 10.97 -25.97
C GLN A 528 -16.31 11.13 -25.38
N ASP A 529 -16.42 10.80 -24.10
CA ASP A 529 -17.66 10.83 -23.35
C ASP A 529 -17.40 11.37 -21.94
N ASP A 530 -18.42 11.94 -21.30
CA ASP A 530 -18.33 12.44 -19.93
C ASP A 530 -18.42 11.32 -18.87
N GLY A 531 -18.69 10.08 -19.30
CA GLY A 531 -18.85 8.92 -18.45
C GLY A 531 -20.23 8.80 -17.80
N LEU A 532 -21.22 9.54 -18.30
CA LEU A 532 -22.61 9.47 -17.90
C LEU A 532 -23.49 8.89 -19.03
N PRO A 533 -24.57 8.20 -18.72
CA PRO A 533 -25.04 7.75 -17.40
C PRO A 533 -24.18 6.63 -16.81
N SER A 534 -23.30 6.08 -17.61
CA SER A 534 -22.31 5.06 -17.22
C SER A 534 -21.06 5.19 -18.09
N ARG A 535 -19.96 4.56 -17.70
CA ARG A 535 -18.73 4.54 -18.51
C ARG A 535 -18.80 3.65 -19.74
N GLU A 536 -19.91 2.94 -19.95
CA GLU A 536 -20.10 2.08 -21.11
C GLU A 536 -20.64 2.88 -22.27
N VAL A 537 -19.87 2.98 -23.35
CA VAL A 537 -20.30 3.57 -24.63
C VAL A 537 -20.26 2.47 -25.68
N LYS A 538 -21.42 2.22 -26.29
CA LYS A 538 -21.52 1.29 -27.42
C LYS A 538 -21.20 2.03 -28.70
N VAL A 539 -20.37 1.44 -29.53
CA VAL A 539 -19.97 2.04 -30.82
C VAL A 539 -20.30 1.09 -31.97
N GLY A 540 -20.44 1.67 -33.14
CA GLY A 540 -20.68 0.84 -34.32
C GLY A 540 -20.66 1.60 -35.64
N TRP A 541 -20.34 0.86 -36.70
CA TRP A 541 -20.37 1.31 -38.09
C TRP A 541 -21.61 0.81 -38.81
N GLN A 542 -22.17 1.65 -39.63
CA GLN A 542 -23.34 1.35 -40.46
C GLN A 542 -23.21 1.90 -41.85
N HIS A 543 -23.89 1.27 -42.81
CA HIS A 543 -24.11 1.75 -44.15
C HIS A 543 -25.60 1.63 -44.52
N ALA A 544 -26.15 2.63 -45.13
CA ALA A 544 -27.58 2.70 -45.45
C ALA A 544 -27.98 1.93 -46.72
N GLY A 545 -27.08 1.20 -47.39
CA GLY A 545 -27.32 0.46 -48.63
C GLY A 545 -27.32 -1.05 -48.44
N ASP A 546 -27.97 -1.77 -49.35
CA ASP A 546 -28.08 -3.22 -49.28
C ASP A 546 -26.83 -3.91 -49.83
N GLY A 547 -26.08 -4.63 -48.97
CA GLY A 547 -25.14 -5.68 -49.32
C GLY A 547 -23.88 -5.32 -50.10
N GLN A 548 -23.56 -4.03 -50.27
CA GLN A 548 -22.40 -3.58 -51.02
C GLN A 548 -21.17 -3.25 -50.14
N VAL A 549 -21.39 -3.09 -48.84
CA VAL A 549 -20.32 -2.80 -47.85
C VAL A 549 -20.30 -3.87 -46.78
N HIS A 550 -19.12 -4.36 -46.50
CA HIS A 550 -18.89 -5.36 -45.47
C HIS A 550 -17.86 -4.85 -44.47
N PHE A 551 -18.20 -4.83 -43.19
CA PHE A 551 -17.29 -4.48 -42.08
C PHE A 551 -16.73 -5.75 -41.45
N CYS A 552 -15.42 -5.75 -41.18
CA CYS A 552 -14.79 -6.87 -40.47
C CYS A 552 -15.27 -6.94 -39.01
N HIS A 553 -15.37 -5.80 -38.36
CA HIS A 553 -15.90 -5.64 -37.00
C HIS A 553 -16.70 -4.33 -36.93
N ALA A 554 -17.98 -4.43 -37.20
CA ALA A 554 -18.86 -3.26 -37.22
C ALA A 554 -19.03 -2.62 -35.81
N ASP A 555 -18.76 -3.38 -34.75
CA ASP A 555 -18.90 -3.00 -33.34
C ASP A 555 -17.62 -2.37 -32.72
N ARG A 556 -16.61 -2.07 -33.54
CA ARG A 556 -15.33 -1.50 -33.07
C ARG A 556 -15.03 -0.17 -33.73
N ALA A 557 -14.38 0.73 -32.98
CA ALA A 557 -13.98 2.05 -33.49
C ALA A 557 -12.96 1.94 -34.63
N GLN A 558 -12.08 0.96 -34.56
CA GLN A 558 -11.16 0.61 -35.65
C GLN A 558 -11.62 -0.67 -36.31
N THR A 559 -11.80 -0.64 -37.64
CA THR A 559 -12.17 -1.81 -38.43
C THR A 559 -11.72 -1.65 -39.86
N ARG A 560 -11.85 -2.70 -40.66
CA ARG A 560 -11.72 -2.65 -42.11
C ARG A 560 -13.09 -2.83 -42.75
N ALA A 561 -13.30 -2.11 -43.87
CA ALA A 561 -14.43 -2.32 -44.72
C ALA A 561 -13.99 -2.64 -46.16
N TRP A 562 -14.75 -3.46 -46.84
CA TRP A 562 -14.56 -3.77 -48.22
C TRP A 562 -15.88 -3.63 -49.00
N PHE A 563 -15.77 -3.50 -50.35
CA PHE A 563 -16.85 -3.09 -51.19
C PHE A 563 -17.00 -4.05 -52.36
N THR A 564 -18.24 -4.40 -52.69
CA THR A 564 -18.54 -5.34 -53.79
C THR A 564 -18.61 -4.66 -55.17
N ALA A 565 -18.69 -3.33 -55.20
CA ALA A 565 -18.75 -2.56 -56.44
C ALA A 565 -18.02 -1.19 -56.28
N PRO A 566 -17.49 -0.63 -57.37
CA PRO A 566 -17.03 0.75 -57.37
C PRO A 566 -18.19 1.73 -57.11
N GLY A 567 -17.90 2.89 -56.50
CA GLY A 567 -18.91 3.87 -56.17
C GLY A 567 -18.50 4.79 -55.03
N THR A 568 -19.45 5.59 -54.56
CA THR A 568 -19.28 6.44 -53.39
C THR A 568 -20.22 5.98 -52.30
N TYR A 569 -19.62 5.70 -51.13
CA TYR A 569 -20.33 5.11 -49.98
C TYR A 569 -20.25 6.04 -48.76
N ALA A 570 -21.38 6.24 -48.09
CA ALA A 570 -21.44 6.93 -46.82
C ALA A 570 -21.46 5.92 -45.68
N LEU A 571 -20.38 5.87 -44.91
CA LEU A 571 -20.24 5.00 -43.75
C LEU A 571 -20.38 5.81 -42.47
N THR A 572 -21.33 5.45 -41.62
CA THR A 572 -21.65 6.20 -40.40
C THR A 572 -21.14 5.48 -39.18
N PHE A 573 -20.33 6.14 -38.37
CA PHE A 573 -19.93 5.71 -37.06
C PHE A 573 -20.81 6.37 -36.00
N THR A 574 -21.34 5.57 -35.10
CA THR A 574 -22.18 5.99 -33.97
C THR A 574 -21.56 5.61 -32.65
N ALA A 575 -21.56 6.53 -31.70
CA ALA A 575 -21.26 6.28 -30.27
C ALA A 575 -22.53 6.54 -29.44
N ASP A 576 -22.88 5.63 -28.58
CA ASP A 576 -24.13 5.59 -27.79
C ASP A 576 -23.81 5.32 -26.32
N ASP A 577 -24.03 6.31 -25.44
CA ASP A 577 -23.82 6.19 -23.99
C ASP A 577 -24.98 5.47 -23.26
N GLY A 578 -26.02 5.11 -24.01
CA GLY A 578 -27.24 4.46 -23.48
C GLY A 578 -28.40 5.41 -23.19
N LEU A 579 -28.18 6.74 -23.28
CA LEU A 579 -29.20 7.80 -23.24
C LEU A 579 -29.11 8.72 -24.45
N LEU A 580 -27.91 9.11 -24.85
CA LEU A 580 -27.62 10.03 -25.93
C LEU A 580 -26.71 9.37 -26.96
N LYS A 581 -26.78 9.84 -28.19
CA LYS A 581 -25.99 9.32 -29.32
C LYS A 581 -25.38 10.43 -30.12
N SER A 582 -24.19 10.15 -30.64
CA SER A 582 -23.59 10.98 -31.68
C SER A 582 -23.12 10.13 -32.85
N SER A 583 -23.23 10.67 -34.02
CA SER A 583 -22.80 10.00 -35.24
C SER A 583 -22.02 10.96 -36.16
N LYS A 584 -21.03 10.41 -36.86
CA LYS A 584 -20.37 11.06 -37.98
C LYS A 584 -20.24 10.10 -39.15
N THR A 585 -20.22 10.68 -40.35
CA THR A 585 -20.17 9.94 -41.60
C THR A 585 -18.87 10.22 -42.31
N VAL A 586 -18.21 9.17 -42.80
CA VAL A 586 -17.10 9.26 -43.76
C VAL A 586 -17.60 8.90 -45.15
N THR A 587 -17.21 9.66 -46.14
CA THR A 587 -17.47 9.37 -47.55
C THR A 587 -16.28 8.58 -48.10
N VAL A 588 -16.55 7.37 -48.57
CA VAL A 588 -15.51 6.52 -49.18
C VAL A 588 -15.74 6.42 -50.67
N THR A 589 -14.78 6.89 -51.45
CA THR A 589 -14.77 6.75 -52.92
C THR A 589 -14.00 5.50 -53.31
N VAL A 590 -14.68 4.55 -53.92
CA VAL A 590 -14.15 3.23 -54.30
C VAL A 590 -14.01 3.17 -55.82
N GLY A 591 -12.78 3.04 -56.29
CA GLY A 591 -12.46 2.83 -57.69
C GLY A 591 -12.54 1.36 -58.12
N GLU A 592 -12.40 1.11 -59.43
CA GLU A 592 -12.28 -0.21 -60.03
C GLU A 592 -11.15 -1.01 -59.36
N ALA A 593 -11.30 -2.33 -59.33
CA ALA A 593 -10.23 -3.24 -58.85
C ALA A 593 -8.98 -3.11 -59.73
N ALA A 594 -7.82 -2.88 -59.10
CA ALA A 594 -6.54 -2.76 -59.75
C ALA A 594 -5.73 -4.09 -59.74
N GLY A 595 -6.22 -5.13 -59.05
CA GLY A 595 -5.53 -6.41 -58.91
C GLY A 595 -6.46 -7.50 -58.34
N LYS A 596 -5.85 -8.58 -57.84
CA LYS A 596 -6.60 -9.63 -57.13
C LYS A 596 -6.84 -9.23 -55.70
N ALA A 597 -8.08 -9.36 -55.25
CA ALA A 597 -8.45 -9.16 -53.86
C ALA A 597 -7.62 -10.10 -52.95
N PRO A 598 -7.05 -9.63 -51.85
CA PRO A 598 -6.39 -10.48 -50.87
C PRO A 598 -7.33 -11.56 -50.33
N ALA A 599 -6.81 -12.75 -50.11
CA ALA A 599 -7.61 -13.86 -49.58
C ALA A 599 -8.09 -13.62 -48.12
N ASP A 600 -7.45 -12.68 -47.41
CA ASP A 600 -7.70 -12.35 -46.03
C ASP A 600 -8.03 -10.86 -45.82
N PHE A 601 -9.19 -10.44 -46.29
CA PHE A 601 -9.63 -9.04 -46.18
C PHE A 601 -9.75 -8.54 -44.74
N CYS A 602 -10.11 -9.43 -43.83
CA CYS A 602 -10.36 -9.09 -42.44
C CYS A 602 -9.36 -9.79 -41.52
N ARG A 603 -8.17 -9.23 -41.41
CA ARG A 603 -7.19 -9.65 -40.41
C ARG A 603 -7.12 -8.60 -39.29
N TYR A 604 -7.55 -8.98 -38.08
CA TYR A 604 -7.53 -8.09 -36.94
C TYR A 604 -7.21 -8.87 -35.66
N HIS A 605 -6.22 -8.43 -34.89
CA HIS A 605 -5.77 -9.07 -33.64
C HIS A 605 -5.55 -10.60 -33.68
N GLY A 606 -4.98 -11.09 -34.77
CA GLY A 606 -4.64 -12.52 -34.90
C GLY A 606 -5.78 -13.42 -35.38
N GLU A 607 -7.00 -12.91 -35.53
CA GLU A 607 -8.10 -13.61 -36.17
C GLU A 607 -8.10 -13.32 -37.70
N VAL A 608 -8.19 -14.35 -38.49
CA VAL A 608 -8.24 -14.24 -39.95
C VAL A 608 -9.66 -14.48 -40.43
N TYR A 609 -10.23 -13.50 -41.08
CA TYR A 609 -11.53 -13.62 -41.75
C TYR A 609 -11.27 -13.67 -43.27
N GLY A 610 -11.78 -14.65 -43.92
CA GLY A 610 -11.72 -14.79 -45.38
C GLY A 610 -13.09 -14.60 -46.02
N VAL A 611 -13.10 -14.25 -47.30
CA VAL A 611 -14.32 -14.17 -48.09
C VAL A 611 -14.43 -15.45 -48.93
N ALA A 612 -15.32 -16.35 -48.55
CA ALA A 612 -15.68 -17.51 -49.35
C ALA A 612 -17.12 -17.34 -49.84
N GLU A 613 -17.32 -17.48 -51.17
CA GLU A 613 -18.64 -17.42 -51.82
C GLU A 613 -19.44 -16.11 -51.53
N GLY A 614 -18.73 -14.97 -51.37
CA GLY A 614 -19.35 -13.68 -51.10
C GLY A 614 -19.83 -13.48 -49.65
N ARG A 615 -19.45 -14.38 -48.75
CA ARG A 615 -19.73 -14.27 -47.30
C ARG A 615 -18.43 -14.20 -46.51
N LEU A 616 -18.44 -13.35 -45.49
CA LEU A 616 -17.34 -13.27 -44.51
C LEU A 616 -17.38 -14.53 -43.62
N THR A 617 -16.32 -15.30 -43.58
CA THR A 617 -16.18 -16.47 -42.72
C THR A 617 -14.89 -16.40 -41.92
N VAL A 618 -14.92 -16.85 -40.66
CA VAL A 618 -13.72 -17.07 -39.84
C VAL A 618 -13.00 -18.29 -40.44
N MET A 619 -11.73 -18.11 -40.85
CA MET A 619 -10.89 -19.21 -41.36
C MET A 619 -10.06 -19.82 -40.26
#